data_04e65d012e347229f082e9d2b8163065
#
_entry.id   04e65d012e347229f082e9d2b8163065
#
_cell.length_a   1.000
_cell.length_b   1.000
_cell.length_c   1.000
_cell.angle_alpha   90.00
_cell.angle_beta   90.00
_cell.angle_gamma   90.00
#
_symmetry.space_group_name_H-M   'P 1'
#
loop_
_entity.id
_entity.type
_entity.pdbx_description
1 polymer ?
#
loop_
_entity_poly.entity_id
_entity_poly.type
_entity_poly.pdbx_seq_one_letter_code
_entity_poly.pdbx_strand_id
1 'polypeptide(L)'
;MDWSKANLWTLANVRPKLNGKAMKRQDIGNALRLFTDGDEDPVFWGYFPAYDWVGFIWLFGSMDELPFHYPELCLDIKQWAIELGDPELPHQVGDRHNALLDARWTRDAWAFLARLDPAAGERRATGSKNPDQRA
;
A
#
# COMPACT_ATOMS: atom_id res chain seq x y z
N MET A 1 2.14 20.70 0.39
CA MET A 1 2.19 20.05 -0.93
C MET A 1 2.06 21.13 -1.99
N ASP A 2 2.97 21.18 -2.93
CA ASP A 2 2.93 22.15 -4.03
C ASP A 2 2.09 21.61 -5.19
N TRP A 3 0.94 22.19 -5.43
CA TRP A 3 0.01 21.79 -6.48
C TRP A 3 0.28 22.45 -7.85
N SER A 4 1.27 23.36 -7.92
CA SER A 4 1.59 24.07 -9.18
C SER A 4 2.07 23.15 -10.30
N LYS A 5 2.61 21.97 -9.93
CA LYS A 5 3.10 20.94 -10.87
C LYS A 5 2.12 19.79 -11.11
N ALA A 6 0.96 19.80 -10.45
CA ALA A 6 -0.04 18.76 -10.64
C ALA A 6 -0.75 18.94 -11.99
N ASN A 7 -1.02 17.81 -12.67
CA ASN A 7 -1.80 17.86 -13.91
C ASN A 7 -3.28 18.16 -13.63
N LEU A 8 -4.01 18.60 -14.66
CA LEU A 8 -5.42 18.98 -14.56
C LEU A 8 -6.32 17.85 -14.02
N TRP A 9 -6.03 16.61 -14.40
CA TRP A 9 -6.79 15.45 -13.93
C TRP A 9 -6.66 15.28 -12.41
N THR A 10 -5.43 15.34 -11.89
CA THR A 10 -5.15 15.25 -10.44
C THR A 10 -5.82 16.39 -9.67
N LEU A 11 -5.78 17.62 -10.21
CA LEU A 11 -6.44 18.77 -9.60
C LEU A 11 -7.96 18.61 -9.54
N ALA A 12 -8.56 18.01 -10.57
CA ALA A 12 -10.01 17.82 -10.65
C ALA A 12 -10.51 16.60 -9.84
N ASN A 13 -9.75 15.49 -9.80
CA ASN A 13 -10.25 14.21 -9.31
C ASN A 13 -9.65 13.77 -7.96
N VAL A 14 -8.45 14.22 -7.62
CA VAL A 14 -7.76 13.81 -6.38
C VAL A 14 -7.81 14.93 -5.34
N ARG A 15 -7.39 16.13 -5.70
CA ARG A 15 -7.30 17.26 -4.77
C ARG A 15 -8.58 17.53 -3.96
N PRO A 16 -9.79 17.50 -4.54
CA PRO A 16 -11.02 17.75 -3.80
C PRO A 16 -11.33 16.71 -2.71
N LYS A 17 -10.72 15.51 -2.81
CA LYS A 17 -10.91 14.40 -1.88
C LYS A 17 -9.98 14.45 -0.68
N LEU A 18 -8.98 15.34 -0.71
CA LEU A 18 -8.03 15.56 0.37
C LEU A 18 -8.62 16.58 1.36
N ASN A 19 -9.64 16.14 2.10
CA ASN A 19 -10.38 16.95 3.06
C ASN A 19 -9.91 16.78 4.51
N GLY A 20 -8.88 15.98 4.73
CA GLY A 20 -8.29 15.74 6.04
C GLY A 20 -7.48 16.93 6.55
N LYS A 21 -7.25 16.97 7.89
CA LYS A 21 -6.33 17.93 8.50
C LYS A 21 -4.92 17.70 7.97
N ALA A 22 -4.26 18.78 7.53
CA ALA A 22 -2.86 18.70 7.14
C ALA A 22 -1.99 18.24 8.32
N MET A 23 -1.13 17.26 8.09
CA MET A 23 -0.17 16.76 9.05
C MET A 23 1.25 16.96 8.53
N LYS A 24 2.22 17.09 9.45
CA LYS A 24 3.63 17.07 9.08
C LYS A 24 4.01 15.64 8.66
N ARG A 25 4.96 15.53 7.73
CA ARG A 25 5.46 14.22 7.25
C ARG A 25 5.86 13.29 8.41
N GLN A 26 6.60 13.82 9.37
CA GLN A 26 7.06 13.07 10.54
C GLN A 26 5.90 12.54 11.40
N ASP A 27 4.83 13.33 11.57
CA ASP A 27 3.66 12.91 12.34
C ASP A 27 2.91 11.78 11.65
N ILE A 28 2.86 11.78 10.30
CA ILE A 28 2.28 10.68 9.52
C ILE A 28 3.13 9.42 9.69
N GLY A 29 4.47 9.52 9.58
CA GLY A 29 5.37 8.40 9.79
C GLY A 29 5.23 7.80 11.21
N ASN A 30 5.11 8.63 12.23
CA ASN A 30 4.89 8.18 13.60
C ASN A 30 3.52 7.50 13.77
N ALA A 31 2.47 8.03 13.15
CA ALA A 31 1.15 7.41 13.19
C ALA A 31 1.14 6.03 12.51
N LEU A 32 1.88 5.87 11.41
CA LEU A 32 2.04 4.56 10.74
C LEU A 32 2.79 3.56 11.60
N ARG A 33 3.87 3.99 12.29
CA ARG A 33 4.58 3.12 13.25
C ARG A 33 3.64 2.63 14.36
N LEU A 34 2.85 3.53 14.94
CA LEU A 34 1.86 3.17 15.95
C LEU A 34 0.76 2.26 15.42
N PHE A 35 0.36 2.42 14.17
CA PHE A 35 -0.66 1.58 13.53
C PHE A 35 -0.19 0.13 13.33
N THR A 36 1.09 -0.06 13.06
CA THR A 36 1.72 -1.39 12.88
C THR A 36 2.43 -1.87 14.15
N ASP A 37 2.28 -1.16 15.28
CA ASP A 37 2.87 -1.56 16.56
C ASP A 37 2.34 -2.93 16.99
N GLY A 38 3.27 -3.84 17.33
CA GLY A 38 2.94 -5.23 17.64
C GLY A 38 2.91 -6.19 16.45
N ASP A 39 3.07 -5.71 15.22
CA ASP A 39 3.29 -6.54 14.05
C ASP A 39 4.80 -6.63 13.75
N GLU A 40 5.38 -7.78 14.05
CA GLU A 40 6.83 -8.00 13.88
C GLU A 40 7.25 -8.07 12.40
N ASP A 41 6.33 -8.46 11.50
CA ASP A 41 6.59 -8.68 10.08
C ASP A 41 5.43 -8.13 9.22
N PRO A 42 5.18 -6.83 9.18
CA PRO A 42 4.08 -6.25 8.43
C PRO A 42 4.26 -6.48 6.92
N VAL A 43 3.20 -6.88 6.25
CA VAL A 43 3.17 -7.06 4.79
C VAL A 43 2.32 -5.97 4.16
N PHE A 44 2.92 -5.21 3.25
CA PHE A 44 2.24 -4.13 2.58
C PHE A 44 1.76 -4.55 1.19
N TRP A 45 0.51 -4.24 0.91
CA TRP A 45 -0.14 -4.52 -0.36
C TRP A 45 -0.72 -3.26 -0.97
N GLY A 46 -0.57 -3.13 -2.27
CA GLY A 46 -1.19 -2.08 -3.05
C GLY A 46 -1.72 -2.58 -4.39
N TYR A 47 -2.41 -1.72 -5.11
CA TYR A 47 -2.82 -1.95 -6.48
C TYR A 47 -2.11 -0.94 -7.37
N PHE A 48 -1.17 -1.40 -8.22
CA PHE A 48 -0.20 -0.55 -8.90
C PHE A 48 0.60 0.36 -7.94
N PRO A 49 1.22 -0.18 -6.86
CA PRO A 49 1.67 0.61 -5.73
C PRO A 49 2.99 1.38 -5.95
N ALA A 50 3.59 1.36 -7.12
CA ALA A 50 4.94 1.86 -7.35
C ALA A 50 5.15 3.30 -6.84
N TYR A 51 4.25 4.21 -7.17
CA TYR A 51 4.34 5.61 -6.71
C TYR A 51 3.94 5.78 -5.24
N ASP A 52 2.93 5.02 -4.79
CA ASP A 52 2.46 5.05 -3.41
C ASP A 52 3.54 4.54 -2.47
N TRP A 53 4.26 3.48 -2.88
CA TRP A 53 5.36 2.91 -2.12
C TRP A 53 6.54 3.87 -1.98
N VAL A 54 6.94 4.55 -3.03
CA VAL A 54 7.95 5.61 -2.97
C VAL A 54 7.50 6.73 -2.03
N GLY A 55 6.25 7.17 -2.11
CA GLY A 55 5.67 8.16 -1.22
C GLY A 55 5.65 7.70 0.24
N PHE A 56 5.35 6.43 0.49
CA PHE A 56 5.38 5.80 1.81
C PHE A 56 6.80 5.81 2.41
N ILE A 57 7.80 5.36 1.64
CA ILE A 57 9.21 5.38 2.08
C ILE A 57 9.65 6.80 2.44
N TRP A 58 9.30 7.79 1.65
CA TRP A 58 9.63 9.19 1.91
C TRP A 58 9.01 9.76 3.19
N LEU A 59 8.00 9.14 3.76
CA LEU A 59 7.49 9.53 5.08
C LEU A 59 8.55 9.31 6.16
N PHE A 60 9.42 8.34 5.98
CA PHE A 60 10.51 8.01 6.90
C PHE A 60 11.83 8.71 6.53
N GLY A 61 12.00 9.13 5.28
CA GLY A 61 13.19 9.80 4.75
C GLY A 61 13.76 9.08 3.54
N SER A 62 14.28 7.90 3.74
CA SER A 62 14.83 7.02 2.72
C SER A 62 14.52 5.55 3.02
N MET A 63 14.93 4.63 2.16
CA MET A 63 14.82 3.20 2.37
C MET A 63 15.58 2.75 3.63
N ASP A 64 16.77 3.30 3.85
CA ASP A 64 17.62 2.96 5.01
C ASP A 64 17.07 3.47 6.35
N GLU A 65 16.09 4.37 6.31
CA GLU A 65 15.44 4.96 7.48
C GLU A 65 14.07 4.32 7.80
N LEU A 66 13.66 3.32 7.02
CA LEU A 66 12.48 2.52 7.35
C LEU A 66 12.63 1.85 8.71
N PRO A 67 11.54 1.62 9.47
CA PRO A 67 11.58 0.76 10.64
C PRO A 67 12.18 -0.61 10.28
N PHE A 68 13.08 -1.12 11.13
CA PHE A 68 13.86 -2.36 10.86
C PHE A 68 12.98 -3.57 10.48
N HIS A 69 11.77 -3.64 11.00
CA HIS A 69 10.83 -4.73 10.74
C HIS A 69 9.94 -4.50 9.50
N TYR A 70 10.05 -3.34 8.83
CA TYR A 70 9.31 -3.07 7.61
C TYR A 70 10.00 -3.72 6.41
N PRO A 71 9.24 -4.29 5.45
CA PRO A 71 9.81 -4.82 4.22
C PRO A 71 10.26 -3.68 3.30
N GLU A 72 11.24 -3.96 2.46
CA GLU A 72 11.71 -3.03 1.42
C GLU A 72 10.78 -2.98 0.20
N LEU A 73 9.78 -3.85 0.14
CA LEU A 73 8.88 -3.97 -1.00
C LEU A 73 7.42 -3.91 -0.58
N CYS A 74 6.59 -3.43 -1.51
CA CYS A 74 5.15 -3.54 -1.45
C CYS A 74 4.69 -4.57 -2.49
N LEU A 75 3.85 -5.50 -2.09
CA LEU A 75 3.28 -6.50 -2.99
C LEU A 75 2.15 -5.88 -3.82
N ASP A 76 2.02 -6.33 -5.07
CA ASP A 76 1.05 -5.76 -6.02
C ASP A 76 -0.08 -6.75 -6.31
N ILE A 77 -1.30 -6.33 -5.98
CA ILE A 77 -2.55 -7.07 -6.25
C ILE A 77 -2.74 -7.31 -7.76
N LYS A 78 -2.41 -6.32 -8.61
CA LYS A 78 -2.56 -6.49 -10.05
C LYS A 78 -1.58 -7.53 -10.61
N GLN A 79 -0.34 -7.51 -10.11
CA GLN A 79 0.65 -8.49 -10.50
C GLN A 79 0.21 -9.90 -10.11
N TRP A 80 -0.28 -10.09 -8.88
CA TRP A 80 -0.81 -11.38 -8.44
C TRP A 80 -2.02 -11.83 -9.26
N ALA A 81 -2.95 -10.93 -9.58
CA ALA A 81 -4.07 -11.26 -10.45
C ALA A 81 -3.61 -11.75 -11.83
N ILE A 82 -2.62 -11.10 -12.45
CA ILE A 82 -2.04 -11.52 -13.73
C ILE A 82 -1.46 -12.94 -13.63
N GLU A 83 -0.72 -13.25 -12.56
CA GLU A 83 -0.17 -14.60 -12.32
C GLU A 83 -1.26 -15.68 -12.25
N LEU A 84 -2.47 -15.33 -11.80
CA LEU A 84 -3.63 -16.21 -11.71
C LEU A 84 -4.52 -16.20 -12.97
N GLY A 85 -4.04 -15.66 -14.09
CA GLY A 85 -4.79 -15.57 -15.34
C GLY A 85 -5.72 -14.36 -15.44
N ASP A 86 -5.47 -13.33 -14.66
CA ASP A 86 -6.17 -12.04 -14.63
C ASP A 86 -7.70 -12.18 -14.39
N PRO A 87 -8.11 -12.84 -13.29
CA PRO A 87 -9.52 -12.97 -12.99
C PRO A 87 -10.15 -11.60 -12.74
N GLU A 88 -11.45 -11.48 -13.01
CA GLU A 88 -12.20 -10.27 -12.71
C GLU A 88 -12.21 -10.01 -11.20
N LEU A 89 -11.54 -8.93 -10.78
CA LEU A 89 -11.46 -8.53 -9.37
C LEU A 89 -12.82 -7.97 -8.89
N PRO A 90 -13.09 -8.01 -7.57
CA PRO A 90 -14.31 -7.43 -7.01
C PRO A 90 -14.53 -5.99 -7.46
N HIS A 91 -15.77 -5.64 -7.76
CA HIS A 91 -16.08 -4.27 -8.13
C HIS A 91 -15.86 -3.32 -6.96
N GLN A 92 -15.13 -2.22 -7.20
CA GLN A 92 -14.92 -1.18 -6.18
C GLN A 92 -16.21 -0.38 -5.97
N VAL A 93 -16.74 -0.45 -4.76
CA VAL A 93 -17.92 0.33 -4.37
C VAL A 93 -17.48 1.64 -3.74
N GLY A 94 -18.10 2.74 -4.18
CA GLY A 94 -17.85 4.07 -3.64
C GLY A 94 -16.95 4.94 -4.52
N ASP A 95 -16.47 6.02 -3.91
CA ASP A 95 -15.75 7.08 -4.62
C ASP A 95 -14.28 6.67 -4.85
N ARG A 96 -13.90 6.45 -6.10
CA ARG A 96 -12.51 6.17 -6.49
C ARG A 96 -11.59 7.33 -6.10
N HIS A 97 -10.32 7.03 -5.82
CA HIS A 97 -9.29 8.00 -5.36
C HIS A 97 -9.56 8.57 -3.96
N ASN A 98 -10.35 7.86 -3.16
CA ASN A 98 -10.39 8.02 -1.72
C ASN A 98 -9.49 6.95 -1.10
N ALA A 99 -8.40 7.36 -0.47
CA ALA A 99 -7.35 6.45 0.03
C ALA A 99 -7.89 5.35 0.96
N LEU A 100 -8.88 5.65 1.82
CA LEU A 100 -9.48 4.66 2.71
C LEU A 100 -10.33 3.64 1.94
N LEU A 101 -11.11 4.09 0.94
CA LEU A 101 -11.94 3.21 0.13
C LEU A 101 -11.08 2.36 -0.80
N ASP A 102 -10.01 2.94 -1.35
CA ASP A 102 -9.05 2.22 -2.18
C ASP A 102 -8.31 1.15 -1.36
N ALA A 103 -7.89 1.45 -0.12
CA ALA A 103 -7.26 0.48 0.78
C ALA A 103 -8.22 -0.67 1.17
N ARG A 104 -9.48 -0.37 1.45
CA ARG A 104 -10.51 -1.38 1.74
C ARG A 104 -10.75 -2.29 0.53
N TRP A 105 -10.86 -1.71 -0.65
CA TRP A 105 -10.99 -2.48 -1.87
C TRP A 105 -9.76 -3.37 -2.14
N THR A 106 -8.54 -2.85 -1.92
CA THR A 106 -7.29 -3.62 -2.04
C THR A 106 -7.31 -4.85 -1.12
N ARG A 107 -7.78 -4.69 0.12
CA ARG A 107 -7.98 -5.81 1.06
C ARG A 107 -8.99 -6.84 0.53
N ASP A 108 -10.10 -6.38 -0.02
CA ASP A 108 -11.15 -7.27 -0.54
C ASP A 108 -10.67 -8.00 -1.80
N ALA A 109 -9.89 -7.34 -2.67
CA ALA A 109 -9.23 -7.95 -3.81
C ALA A 109 -8.18 -8.99 -3.38
N TRP A 110 -7.38 -8.69 -2.35
CA TRP A 110 -6.47 -9.65 -1.74
C TRP A 110 -7.21 -10.90 -1.26
N ALA A 111 -8.28 -10.72 -0.49
CA ALA A 111 -9.07 -11.83 0.04
C ALA A 111 -9.73 -12.67 -1.07
N PHE A 112 -10.08 -12.06 -2.19
CA PHE A 112 -10.59 -12.76 -3.36
C PHE A 112 -9.51 -13.63 -4.01
N LEU A 113 -8.31 -13.09 -4.27
CA LEU A 113 -7.20 -13.82 -4.87
C LEU A 113 -6.69 -14.95 -3.95
N ALA A 114 -6.63 -14.72 -2.64
CA ALA A 114 -6.25 -15.73 -1.67
C ALA A 114 -7.20 -16.95 -1.64
N ARG A 115 -8.47 -16.76 -2.00
CA ARG A 115 -9.40 -17.90 -2.17
C ARG A 115 -9.15 -18.69 -3.45
N LEU A 116 -8.65 -18.03 -4.51
CA LEU A 116 -8.31 -18.71 -5.76
C LEU A 116 -6.99 -19.49 -5.65
N ASP A 117 -6.05 -19.00 -4.87
CA ASP A 117 -4.77 -19.67 -4.58
C ASP A 117 -4.44 -19.58 -3.08
N PRO A 118 -5.01 -20.48 -2.26
CA PRO A 118 -4.79 -20.47 -0.82
C PRO A 118 -3.31 -20.62 -0.44
N ALA A 119 -2.55 -21.45 -1.14
CA ALA A 119 -1.14 -21.69 -0.86
C ALA A 119 -0.27 -20.43 -1.13
N ALA A 120 -0.55 -19.68 -2.20
CA ALA A 120 0.10 -18.40 -2.44
C ALA A 120 -0.39 -17.32 -1.47
N GLY A 121 -1.66 -17.34 -1.09
CA GLY A 121 -2.24 -16.45 -0.08
C GLY A 121 -1.50 -16.56 1.25
N GLU A 122 -1.27 -17.77 1.76
CA GLU A 122 -0.53 -18.01 3.00
C GLU A 122 0.93 -17.54 2.91
N ARG A 123 1.66 -17.91 1.86
CA ARG A 123 3.06 -17.47 1.65
C ARG A 123 3.19 -15.94 1.57
N ARG A 124 2.24 -15.29 0.93
CA ARG A 124 2.25 -13.83 0.74
C ARG A 124 1.73 -13.06 1.96
N ALA A 125 0.96 -13.70 2.84
CA ALA A 125 0.52 -13.14 4.11
C ALA A 125 1.65 -13.06 5.14
N THR A 126 2.60 -14.01 5.10
CA THR A 126 3.70 -14.10 6.06
C THR A 126 4.95 -13.30 5.67
N GLY A 127 4.94 -12.64 4.51
CA GLY A 127 6.12 -11.98 3.97
C GLY A 127 7.26 -12.96 3.67
N SER A 128 7.86 -12.87 2.49
CA SER A 128 9.10 -13.60 2.23
C SER A 128 10.23 -12.85 2.92
N LYS A 129 10.63 -13.28 4.10
CA LYS A 129 11.87 -12.80 4.73
C LYS A 129 13.02 -13.16 3.82
N ASN A 130 13.71 -12.15 3.31
CA ASN A 130 15.02 -12.37 2.71
C ASN A 130 15.96 -12.83 3.82
N PRO A 131 16.51 -14.08 3.77
CA PRO A 131 17.39 -14.59 4.82
C PRO A 131 18.68 -13.77 4.98
N ASP A 132 19.06 -12.95 4.00
CA ASP A 132 20.25 -12.11 4.02
C ASP A 132 20.09 -10.81 4.82
N GLN A 133 18.89 -10.43 5.25
CA GLN A 133 18.65 -9.24 6.08
C GLN A 133 18.94 -9.45 7.58
N ARG A 134 19.47 -10.60 7.97
CA ARG A 134 19.78 -10.93 9.38
C ARG A 134 21.27 -10.98 9.71
N ALA A 135 22.12 -10.38 8.90
CA ALA A 135 23.55 -10.28 9.16
C ALA A 135 23.94 -8.91 9.69
#